data_8c69c4aabb2bdfbb04c8308495fccb1e
#
_entry.id   8c69c4aabb2bdfbb04c8308495fccb1e
#
_cell.length_a   1.000
_cell.length_b   1.000
_cell.length_c   1.000
_cell.angle_alpha   90.00
_cell.angle_beta   90.00
_cell.angle_gamma   90.00
#
_symmetry.space_group_name_H-M   'P 1'
#
loop_
_entity.id
_entity.type
_entity.pdbx_description
1 polymer ?
#
loop_
_entity_poly.entity_id
_entity_poly.type
_entity_poly.pdbx_seq_one_letter_code
_entity_poly.pdbx_strand_id
1 'polypeptide(L)'
;MSTTTTNFASAKRPELKIIQPEQTLTGAPIQKLQKGLPKTTQSLCPECGKVIAAREFEENGKVMMEKTCPEHGEFKDCIFSDVKLYLKMEEWEFGDLPGLENPANNKGAESKCPDDCGVCSLHTSHAALANVDLTNRCNLTCPVCFANANAAGYLYEPTMDEIRVMLKALRDTRPIDSRVVQFSGGEPTIHPNFVEILAMAKEMGFTHIQAATNGILMANSLEFTQRCKAAGLSTIYLQFDGVSDDVYMKTRGEALFEKKMKVIEHCRAAQIKVVFVPTVVKGINDHQLGDILRVAIDNVDTVSGISWQPVSFTGRISRRELEEKRFTQADLAHALAEQTGFIDAYNDWFPLSSVTPFSKLISAIEGRPVPTISAHPHCSSGTYLFVDEKNRKAIPVTQFVDYPAMMQDVEELSRKKWTGLSKLYNGSKAWLDLKRHFKAELAPPGLTFEKFLNTIQGMTNKKLGREGMDGTFTYRTLLCAAMHFMDHHNFDVERVKRCVIHYAAPDGKLYPFCTYNSGPTYREKIEKQFSIPFEKQLERFNFTQIEKP
;
A
#
# COMPACT_ATOMS: atom_id res chain seq x y z
N MET A 1 23.89 -44.37 -27.27
CA MET A 1 23.33 -43.55 -26.22
C MET A 1 24.11 -42.23 -26.23
N SER A 2 23.60 -41.22 -26.89
CA SER A 2 24.25 -39.92 -27.08
C SER A 2 23.55 -38.90 -26.17
N THR A 3 24.25 -38.41 -25.17
CA THR A 3 23.81 -37.35 -24.26
C THR A 3 24.14 -36.00 -24.88
N THR A 4 23.13 -35.31 -25.38
CA THR A 4 23.24 -33.94 -25.85
C THR A 4 23.14 -33.00 -24.66
N THR A 5 24.25 -32.43 -24.24
CA THR A 5 24.32 -31.31 -23.29
C THR A 5 24.01 -30.02 -24.02
N THR A 6 22.86 -29.43 -23.75
CA THR A 6 22.49 -28.09 -24.22
C THR A 6 23.18 -27.02 -23.36
N ASN A 7 24.18 -26.36 -23.96
CA ASN A 7 24.82 -25.18 -23.40
C ASN A 7 23.85 -24.01 -23.43
N PHE A 8 23.40 -23.55 -22.25
CA PHE A 8 22.76 -22.26 -22.11
C PHE A 8 23.83 -21.16 -22.21
N ALA A 9 23.91 -20.52 -23.36
CA ALA A 9 24.69 -19.31 -23.54
C ALA A 9 24.19 -18.21 -22.58
N SER A 10 25.11 -17.72 -21.74
CA SER A 10 24.83 -16.58 -20.85
C SER A 10 24.55 -15.34 -21.69
N ALA A 11 23.28 -14.92 -21.74
CA ALA A 11 22.92 -13.64 -22.32
C ALA A 11 23.64 -12.53 -21.52
N LYS A 12 24.47 -11.74 -22.21
CA LYS A 12 25.10 -10.54 -21.64
C LYS A 12 24.00 -9.66 -21.09
N ARG A 13 24.07 -9.33 -19.78
CA ARG A 13 23.19 -8.33 -19.16
C ARG A 13 23.38 -7.01 -19.91
N PRO A 14 22.28 -6.32 -20.32
CA PRO A 14 22.41 -5.00 -20.92
C PRO A 14 23.09 -4.05 -19.92
N GLU A 15 24.05 -3.27 -20.40
CA GLU A 15 24.69 -2.23 -19.62
C GLU A 15 23.61 -1.22 -19.18
N LEU A 16 23.47 -1.07 -17.87
CA LEU A 16 22.59 -0.05 -17.28
C LEU A 16 23.11 1.34 -17.66
N LYS A 17 22.40 2.03 -18.54
CA LYS A 17 22.62 3.47 -18.75
C LYS A 17 22.38 4.19 -17.43
N ILE A 18 23.39 4.88 -16.92
CA ILE A 18 23.24 5.81 -15.79
C ILE A 18 22.36 6.96 -16.28
N ILE A 19 21.08 6.92 -15.92
CA ILE A 19 20.11 7.96 -16.26
C ILE A 19 20.44 9.16 -15.37
N GLN A 20 20.59 10.32 -15.97
CA GLN A 20 20.77 11.56 -15.22
C GLN A 20 19.54 11.82 -14.34
N PRO A 21 19.70 12.27 -13.08
CA PRO A 21 18.60 12.33 -12.09
C PRO A 21 17.48 13.34 -12.42
N GLU A 22 17.54 14.02 -13.56
CA GLU A 22 16.57 15.04 -13.97
C GLU A 22 15.68 14.64 -15.14
N GLN A 23 15.73 13.38 -15.59
CA GLN A 23 14.94 12.90 -16.72
C GLN A 23 14.26 11.57 -16.43
N THR A 24 13.05 11.38 -16.94
CA THR A 24 12.39 10.08 -16.97
C THR A 24 13.13 9.10 -17.88
N LEU A 25 12.83 7.80 -17.82
CA LEU A 25 13.40 6.78 -18.73
C LEU A 25 13.22 7.11 -20.22
N THR A 26 12.21 7.90 -20.55
CA THR A 26 11.92 8.40 -21.90
C THR A 26 12.59 9.72 -22.24
N GLY A 27 13.37 10.32 -21.30
CA GLY A 27 14.02 11.60 -21.48
C GLY A 27 13.15 12.83 -21.20
N ALA A 28 11.89 12.64 -20.78
CA ALA A 28 11.03 13.74 -20.39
C ALA A 28 11.51 14.35 -19.06
N PRO A 29 11.47 15.70 -18.89
CA PRO A 29 11.88 16.33 -17.63
C PRO A 29 10.95 15.90 -16.49
N ILE A 30 11.55 15.55 -15.35
CA ILE A 30 10.82 15.26 -14.12
C ILE A 30 10.22 16.57 -13.59
N GLN A 31 8.90 16.62 -13.47
CA GLN A 31 8.23 17.77 -12.87
C GLN A 31 8.37 17.71 -11.36
N LYS A 32 8.98 18.73 -10.77
CA LYS A 32 9.05 18.88 -9.32
C LYS A 32 7.63 19.06 -8.76
N LEU A 33 7.36 18.43 -7.62
CA LEU A 33 6.13 18.64 -6.90
C LEU A 33 5.97 20.12 -6.51
N GLN A 34 4.84 20.73 -6.86
CA GLN A 34 4.49 22.07 -6.39
C GLN A 34 4.14 21.99 -4.90
N LYS A 35 4.87 22.74 -4.08
CA LYS A 35 4.69 22.83 -2.63
C LYS A 35 3.97 24.12 -2.24
N GLY A 36 3.35 24.12 -1.08
CA GLY A 36 2.61 25.27 -0.54
C GLY A 36 1.21 25.43 -1.10
N LEU A 37 0.53 26.44 -0.60
CA LEU A 37 -0.84 26.81 -0.98
C LEU A 37 -0.91 28.31 -1.27
N PRO A 38 -1.75 28.80 -2.19
CA PRO A 38 -2.56 27.97 -3.11
C PRO A 38 -1.72 27.34 -4.23
N LYS A 39 -2.20 26.22 -4.78
CA LYS A 39 -1.60 25.58 -5.94
C LYS A 39 -2.66 25.03 -6.90
N THR A 40 -2.26 24.73 -8.13
CA THR A 40 -3.14 24.20 -9.16
C THR A 40 -2.77 22.77 -9.52
N THR A 41 -3.75 21.95 -9.81
CA THR A 41 -3.61 20.58 -10.28
C THR A 41 -4.68 20.24 -11.30
N GLN A 42 -4.71 19.00 -11.77
CA GLN A 42 -5.81 18.43 -12.52
C GLN A 42 -6.57 17.42 -11.64
N SER A 43 -7.88 17.44 -11.76
CA SER A 43 -8.79 16.57 -11.02
C SER A 43 -9.86 15.99 -11.94
N LEU A 44 -10.81 15.26 -11.37
CA LEU A 44 -11.95 14.73 -12.09
C LEU A 44 -13.23 15.47 -11.71
N CYS A 45 -14.13 15.64 -12.68
CA CYS A 45 -15.51 16.03 -12.39
C CYS A 45 -16.18 14.89 -11.62
N PRO A 46 -16.80 15.15 -10.44
CA PRO A 46 -17.47 14.11 -9.67
C PRO A 46 -18.64 13.42 -10.37
N GLU A 47 -19.27 14.12 -11.35
CA GLU A 47 -20.44 13.62 -12.07
C GLU A 47 -20.08 12.86 -13.35
N CYS A 48 -19.23 13.43 -14.20
CA CYS A 48 -18.92 12.82 -15.51
C CYS A 48 -17.54 12.18 -15.63
N GLY A 49 -16.67 12.31 -14.60
CA GLY A 49 -15.32 11.76 -14.60
C GLY A 49 -14.33 12.44 -15.57
N LYS A 50 -14.73 13.52 -16.28
CA LYS A 50 -13.83 14.26 -17.16
C LYS A 50 -12.72 14.94 -16.37
N VAL A 51 -11.52 14.97 -16.94
CA VAL A 51 -10.38 15.70 -16.36
C VAL A 51 -10.63 17.21 -16.47
N ILE A 52 -10.55 17.90 -15.35
CA ILE A 52 -10.75 19.35 -15.25
C ILE A 52 -9.66 19.98 -14.37
N ALA A 53 -9.41 21.28 -14.57
CA ALA A 53 -8.51 22.03 -13.70
C ALA A 53 -9.09 22.14 -12.30
N ALA A 54 -8.21 22.08 -11.30
CA ALA A 54 -8.55 22.24 -9.90
C ALA A 54 -7.53 23.14 -9.20
N ARG A 55 -7.97 23.77 -8.12
CA ARG A 55 -7.15 24.61 -7.25
C ARG A 55 -7.24 24.10 -5.81
N GLU A 56 -6.10 23.92 -5.17
CA GLU A 56 -6.00 23.61 -3.75
C GLU A 56 -5.63 24.89 -2.97
N PHE A 57 -6.32 25.14 -1.88
CA PHE A 57 -6.13 26.34 -1.08
C PHE A 57 -6.51 26.12 0.38
N GLU A 58 -6.02 27.00 1.26
CA GLU A 58 -6.36 26.99 2.68
C GLU A 58 -7.67 27.77 2.92
N GLU A 59 -8.55 27.18 3.71
CA GLU A 59 -9.74 27.82 4.23
C GLU A 59 -10.06 27.30 5.63
N ASN A 60 -10.13 28.20 6.61
CA ASN A 60 -10.46 27.88 8.01
C ASN A 60 -9.58 26.76 8.61
N GLY A 61 -8.27 26.78 8.32
CA GLY A 61 -7.30 25.77 8.81
C GLY A 61 -7.35 24.44 8.09
N LYS A 62 -8.17 24.31 7.05
CA LYS A 62 -8.30 23.10 6.22
C LYS A 62 -7.75 23.34 4.82
N VAL A 63 -7.44 22.27 4.12
CA VAL A 63 -7.12 22.33 2.68
C VAL A 63 -8.35 21.92 1.89
N MET A 64 -8.78 22.83 1.04
CA MET A 64 -9.93 22.68 0.17
C MET A 64 -9.47 22.51 -1.29
N MET A 65 -10.23 21.76 -2.06
CA MET A 65 -10.09 21.68 -3.52
C MET A 65 -11.37 22.27 -4.17
N GLU A 66 -11.19 23.26 -5.03
CA GLU A 66 -12.25 23.79 -5.89
C GLU A 66 -11.99 23.47 -7.35
N LYS A 67 -13.06 23.20 -8.10
CA LYS A 67 -13.00 22.84 -9.52
C LYS A 67 -14.32 23.12 -10.21
N THR A 68 -14.27 23.47 -11.50
CA THR A 68 -15.46 23.79 -12.28
C THR A 68 -15.53 22.91 -13.52
N CYS A 69 -16.62 22.17 -13.64
CA CYS A 69 -16.95 21.42 -14.83
C CYS A 69 -17.85 22.25 -15.76
N PRO A 70 -17.55 22.38 -17.05
CA PRO A 70 -18.38 23.12 -17.98
C PRO A 70 -19.82 22.61 -18.10
N GLU A 71 -20.05 21.31 -17.79
CA GLU A 71 -21.35 20.65 -17.90
C GLU A 71 -22.09 20.55 -16.56
N HIS A 72 -21.34 20.50 -15.41
CA HIS A 72 -21.92 20.18 -14.10
C HIS A 72 -21.69 21.27 -13.03
N GLY A 73 -21.06 22.40 -13.41
CA GLY A 73 -20.85 23.53 -12.50
C GLY A 73 -19.70 23.36 -11.51
N GLU A 74 -19.82 24.04 -10.39
CA GLU A 74 -18.76 24.19 -9.40
C GLU A 74 -18.82 23.09 -8.32
N PHE A 75 -17.64 22.64 -7.88
CA PHE A 75 -17.46 21.69 -6.79
C PHE A 75 -16.40 22.23 -5.85
N LYS A 76 -16.64 22.05 -4.55
CA LYS A 76 -15.69 22.41 -3.49
C LYS A 76 -15.73 21.35 -2.39
N ASP A 77 -14.59 20.73 -2.11
CA ASP A 77 -14.48 19.63 -1.16
C ASP A 77 -13.29 19.82 -0.23
N CYS A 78 -13.42 19.36 1.02
CA CYS A 78 -12.30 19.26 1.95
C CYS A 78 -11.44 18.03 1.58
N ILE A 79 -10.16 18.26 1.23
CA ILE A 79 -9.22 17.18 0.90
C ILE A 79 -8.28 16.84 2.07
N PHE A 80 -8.09 17.77 3.02
CA PHE A 80 -7.27 17.54 4.20
C PHE A 80 -7.74 18.46 5.35
N SER A 81 -8.00 17.93 6.52
CA SER A 81 -8.66 18.67 7.60
C SER A 81 -7.72 19.52 8.47
N ASP A 82 -6.41 19.45 8.27
CA ASP A 82 -5.40 20.24 9.00
C ASP A 82 -4.30 20.75 8.05
N VAL A 83 -4.30 22.04 7.76
CA VAL A 83 -3.35 22.67 6.86
C VAL A 83 -1.90 22.60 7.36
N LYS A 84 -1.68 22.63 8.69
CA LYS A 84 -0.33 22.56 9.25
C LYS A 84 0.29 21.20 9.02
N LEU A 85 -0.48 20.14 9.25
CA LEU A 85 -0.03 18.77 8.99
C LEU A 85 0.18 18.53 7.48
N TYR A 86 -0.71 19.08 6.63
CA TYR A 86 -0.59 19.04 5.18
C TYR A 86 0.74 19.63 4.69
N LEU A 87 1.06 20.86 5.10
CA LEU A 87 2.29 21.55 4.70
C LEU A 87 3.54 20.86 5.27
N LYS A 88 3.48 20.36 6.50
CA LYS A 88 4.56 19.56 7.09
C LYS A 88 4.85 18.30 6.27
N MET A 89 3.84 17.62 5.75
CA MET A 89 4.04 16.42 4.92
C MET A 89 4.78 16.73 3.62
N GLU A 90 4.60 17.91 3.03
CA GLU A 90 5.29 18.32 1.80
C GLU A 90 6.80 18.50 1.96
N GLU A 91 7.29 18.70 3.19
CA GLU A 91 8.72 18.78 3.48
C GLU A 91 9.43 17.43 3.19
N TRP A 92 8.68 16.33 3.20
CA TRP A 92 9.17 14.95 3.03
C TRP A 92 9.06 14.44 1.59
N GLU A 93 9.13 15.31 0.64
CA GLU A 93 9.27 14.98 -0.77
C GLU A 93 10.77 14.96 -1.15
N PHE A 94 11.27 13.81 -1.59
CA PHE A 94 12.67 13.56 -1.90
C PHE A 94 12.96 13.41 -3.40
N GLY A 95 12.09 13.94 -4.22
CA GLY A 95 12.18 13.90 -5.68
C GLY A 95 11.62 12.63 -6.30
N ASP A 96 11.28 12.78 -7.55
CA ASP A 96 10.75 11.70 -8.38
C ASP A 96 11.86 10.70 -8.71
N LEU A 97 11.47 9.45 -8.85
CA LEU A 97 12.34 8.43 -9.43
C LEU A 97 12.24 8.45 -10.96
N PRO A 98 13.29 7.99 -11.68
CA PRO A 98 13.11 7.66 -13.08
C PRO A 98 11.93 6.72 -13.23
N GLY A 99 11.01 7.03 -14.14
CA GLY A 99 9.76 6.29 -14.33
C GLY A 99 9.97 4.82 -14.63
N LEU A 100 8.88 4.07 -14.57
CA LEU A 100 8.86 2.64 -14.93
C LEU A 100 8.66 2.44 -16.44
N GLU A 101 9.36 1.48 -16.98
CA GLU A 101 8.99 0.88 -18.25
C GLU A 101 8.01 -0.27 -18.02
N ASN A 102 6.83 -0.17 -18.61
CA ASN A 102 5.90 -1.27 -18.76
C ASN A 102 5.88 -1.69 -20.24
N PRO A 103 6.32 -2.92 -20.57
CA PRO A 103 6.35 -3.38 -21.96
C PRO A 103 5.00 -3.35 -22.69
N ALA A 104 3.89 -3.42 -21.95
CA ALA A 104 2.55 -3.38 -22.52
C ALA A 104 2.05 -1.94 -22.83
N ASN A 105 2.78 -0.89 -22.42
CA ASN A 105 2.40 0.50 -22.67
C ASN A 105 3.37 1.20 -23.62
N ASN A 106 3.02 1.31 -24.88
CA ASN A 106 3.87 1.85 -25.96
C ASN A 106 3.56 3.31 -26.34
N LYS A 107 2.70 4.04 -25.59
CA LYS A 107 2.29 5.41 -25.98
C LYS A 107 3.38 6.47 -25.77
N GLY A 108 4.44 6.17 -25.02
CA GLY A 108 5.59 7.06 -24.83
C GLY A 108 5.22 8.48 -24.36
N ALA A 109 5.83 9.49 -24.98
CA ALA A 109 5.66 10.91 -24.63
C ALA A 109 4.26 11.49 -24.96
N GLU A 110 3.44 10.80 -25.74
CA GLU A 110 2.09 11.24 -26.11
C GLU A 110 1.02 10.85 -25.07
N SER A 111 1.43 10.17 -23.98
CA SER A 111 0.51 9.73 -22.92
C SER A 111 -0.14 10.92 -22.21
N LYS A 112 -1.44 10.85 -22.01
CA LYS A 112 -2.22 11.80 -21.21
C LYS A 112 -2.64 11.15 -19.90
N CYS A 113 -2.20 11.70 -18.79
CA CYS A 113 -2.59 11.21 -17.46
C CYS A 113 -3.89 11.92 -17.02
N PRO A 114 -4.90 11.19 -16.52
CA PRO A 114 -4.96 9.74 -16.28
C PRO A 114 -5.59 8.92 -17.43
N ASP A 115 -5.96 9.53 -18.56
CA ASP A 115 -6.75 8.89 -19.63
C ASP A 115 -6.02 7.74 -20.34
N ASP A 116 -4.70 7.84 -20.50
CA ASP A 116 -3.85 6.83 -21.12
C ASP A 116 -3.07 6.01 -20.09
N CYS A 117 -3.68 5.74 -18.93
CA CYS A 117 -3.02 5.04 -17.84
C CYS A 117 -2.64 3.59 -18.20
N GLY A 118 -1.63 3.09 -17.55
CA GLY A 118 -1.03 1.77 -17.77
C GLY A 118 0.46 1.78 -17.45
N VAL A 119 0.89 2.69 -16.52
CA VAL A 119 2.27 3.08 -16.23
C VAL A 119 2.95 3.61 -17.49
N CYS A 120 2.70 4.85 -17.77
CA CYS A 120 3.22 5.58 -18.93
C CYS A 120 4.49 6.38 -18.56
N SER A 121 5.07 7.07 -19.57
CA SER A 121 6.24 7.93 -19.41
C SER A 121 6.09 9.07 -18.39
N LEU A 122 4.86 9.43 -18.03
CA LEU A 122 4.57 10.47 -17.02
C LEU A 122 4.61 9.93 -15.58
N HIS A 123 4.71 8.59 -15.40
CA HIS A 123 4.72 7.96 -14.09
C HIS A 123 6.14 7.97 -13.50
N THR A 124 6.32 8.56 -12.32
CA THR A 124 7.63 8.84 -11.72
C THR A 124 7.95 7.97 -10.50
N SER A 125 7.24 6.86 -10.34
CA SER A 125 7.51 5.84 -9.31
C SER A 125 7.34 4.43 -9.86
N HIS A 126 7.63 3.40 -9.06
CA HIS A 126 7.50 2.00 -9.47
C HIS A 126 6.43 1.27 -8.63
N ALA A 127 6.05 0.07 -9.06
CA ALA A 127 5.10 -0.75 -8.32
C ALA A 127 5.76 -1.42 -7.11
N ALA A 128 5.79 -0.71 -5.97
CA ALA A 128 6.29 -1.26 -4.71
C ALA A 128 5.35 -2.33 -4.14
N LEU A 129 4.05 -2.16 -4.35
CA LEU A 129 3.01 -3.14 -4.07
C LEU A 129 2.08 -3.25 -5.28
N ALA A 130 1.76 -4.46 -5.68
CA ALA A 130 0.83 -4.70 -6.78
C ALA A 130 -0.35 -5.58 -6.36
N ASN A 131 -1.55 -5.15 -6.74
CA ASN A 131 -2.79 -5.90 -6.56
C ASN A 131 -3.12 -6.71 -7.81
N VAL A 132 -3.63 -7.91 -7.60
CA VAL A 132 -4.18 -8.79 -8.63
C VAL A 132 -5.58 -9.21 -8.17
N ASP A 133 -6.60 -8.71 -8.85
CA ASP A 133 -7.97 -9.09 -8.56
C ASP A 133 -8.28 -10.47 -9.15
N LEU A 134 -8.70 -11.40 -8.30
CA LEU A 134 -8.96 -12.79 -8.68
C LEU A 134 -10.44 -13.03 -9.04
N THR A 135 -11.34 -12.25 -8.47
CA THR A 135 -12.78 -12.38 -8.73
C THR A 135 -13.52 -11.13 -8.25
N ASN A 136 -14.64 -10.79 -8.88
CA ASN A 136 -15.55 -9.77 -8.38
C ASN A 136 -16.68 -10.37 -7.49
N ARG A 137 -16.65 -11.68 -7.22
CA ARG A 137 -17.53 -12.32 -6.25
C ARG A 137 -17.03 -12.13 -4.84
N CYS A 138 -17.96 -12.08 -3.89
CA CYS A 138 -17.67 -12.01 -2.47
C CYS A 138 -18.70 -12.83 -1.68
N ASN A 139 -18.28 -13.40 -0.56
CA ASN A 139 -19.17 -14.07 0.40
C ASN A 139 -19.78 -13.09 1.43
N LEU A 140 -19.60 -11.77 1.22
CA LEU A 140 -20.27 -10.69 1.96
C LEU A 140 -20.95 -9.73 1.00
N THR A 141 -21.98 -9.01 1.51
CA THR A 141 -22.68 -7.95 0.77
C THR A 141 -22.60 -6.63 1.55
N CYS A 142 -21.39 -6.15 1.71
CA CYS A 142 -21.09 -4.99 2.55
C CYS A 142 -21.80 -3.70 2.08
N PRO A 143 -22.42 -2.93 3.00
CA PRO A 143 -22.94 -1.59 2.69
C PRO A 143 -21.84 -0.65 2.19
N VAL A 144 -20.65 -0.73 2.76
CA VAL A 144 -19.44 0.00 2.32
C VAL A 144 -18.54 -0.98 1.59
N CYS A 145 -18.50 -0.91 0.26
CA CYS A 145 -17.68 -1.80 -0.57
C CYS A 145 -16.97 -1.03 -1.66
N PHE A 146 -15.67 -0.92 -1.54
CA PHE A 146 -14.80 -0.22 -2.49
C PHE A 146 -14.80 -0.85 -3.89
N ALA A 147 -14.77 -2.19 -3.96
CA ALA A 147 -14.75 -2.96 -5.20
C ALA A 147 -16.14 -3.17 -5.83
N ASN A 148 -17.22 -2.70 -5.18
CA ASN A 148 -18.61 -2.94 -5.60
C ASN A 148 -18.92 -4.42 -5.90
N ALA A 149 -18.34 -5.33 -5.12
CA ALA A 149 -18.47 -6.76 -5.30
C ALA A 149 -19.93 -7.23 -5.30
N ASN A 150 -20.25 -8.26 -6.08
CA ASN A 150 -21.58 -8.83 -6.29
C ASN A 150 -22.62 -7.90 -6.97
N ALA A 151 -22.24 -6.69 -7.39
CA ALA A 151 -23.20 -5.72 -7.94
C ALA A 151 -22.90 -5.32 -9.39
N ALA A 152 -21.86 -5.85 -10.00
CA ALA A 152 -21.41 -5.44 -11.34
C ALA A 152 -22.31 -5.92 -12.50
N GLY A 153 -23.15 -6.94 -12.30
CA GLY A 153 -24.00 -7.52 -13.34
C GLY A 153 -23.27 -8.46 -14.33
N TYR A 154 -21.98 -8.72 -14.08
CA TYR A 154 -21.15 -9.67 -14.84
C TYR A 154 -20.19 -10.39 -13.89
N LEU A 155 -19.65 -11.53 -14.33
CA LEU A 155 -18.62 -12.24 -13.58
C LEU A 155 -17.25 -11.95 -14.18
N TYR A 156 -16.38 -11.29 -13.39
CA TYR A 156 -14.94 -11.19 -13.64
C TYR A 156 -14.22 -12.20 -12.76
N GLU A 157 -13.58 -13.18 -13.38
CA GLU A 157 -12.77 -14.21 -12.70
C GLU A 157 -11.72 -14.68 -13.70
N PRO A 158 -10.53 -14.04 -13.72
CA PRO A 158 -9.48 -14.34 -14.67
C PRO A 158 -9.06 -15.82 -14.62
N THR A 159 -8.76 -16.38 -15.77
CA THR A 159 -8.20 -17.73 -15.90
C THR A 159 -6.79 -17.79 -15.31
N MET A 160 -6.30 -19.00 -15.05
CA MET A 160 -4.92 -19.21 -14.58
C MET A 160 -3.87 -18.62 -15.54
N ASP A 161 -4.13 -18.65 -16.85
CA ASP A 161 -3.23 -18.07 -17.84
C ASP A 161 -3.26 -16.53 -17.82
N GLU A 162 -4.43 -15.92 -17.67
CA GLU A 162 -4.57 -14.46 -17.50
C GLU A 162 -3.91 -14.01 -16.19
N ILE A 163 -4.07 -14.74 -15.09
CA ILE A 163 -3.36 -14.46 -13.82
C ILE A 163 -1.84 -14.55 -14.02
N ARG A 164 -1.36 -15.52 -14.80
CA ARG A 164 0.06 -15.64 -15.16
C ARG A 164 0.55 -14.43 -15.95
N VAL A 165 -0.25 -13.91 -16.88
CA VAL A 165 0.04 -12.67 -17.63
C VAL A 165 0.16 -11.49 -16.68
N MET A 166 -0.79 -11.34 -15.74
CA MET A 166 -0.78 -10.26 -14.73
C MET A 166 0.48 -10.33 -13.85
N LEU A 167 0.82 -11.51 -13.34
CA LEU A 167 2.02 -11.72 -12.53
C LEU A 167 3.31 -11.47 -13.33
N LYS A 168 3.34 -11.91 -14.60
CA LYS A 168 4.48 -11.67 -15.50
C LYS A 168 4.68 -10.18 -15.77
N ALA A 169 3.61 -9.42 -16.00
CA ALA A 169 3.69 -7.98 -16.21
C ALA A 169 4.41 -7.25 -15.06
N LEU A 170 4.17 -7.69 -13.81
CA LEU A 170 4.85 -7.18 -12.63
C LEU A 170 6.34 -7.52 -12.58
N ARG A 171 6.71 -8.73 -13.00
CA ARG A 171 8.10 -9.19 -13.03
C ARG A 171 8.91 -8.59 -14.18
N ASP A 172 8.24 -8.14 -15.23
CA ASP A 172 8.86 -7.56 -16.41
C ASP A 172 9.10 -6.04 -16.30
N THR A 173 8.59 -5.37 -15.26
CA THR A 173 8.86 -3.94 -15.04
C THR A 173 10.34 -3.63 -14.84
N ARG A 174 10.81 -2.50 -15.37
CA ARG A 174 12.21 -2.07 -15.30
C ARG A 174 12.26 -0.57 -14.90
N PRO A 175 13.32 -0.09 -14.24
CA PRO A 175 14.53 -0.81 -13.84
C PRO A 175 14.35 -1.74 -12.62
N ILE A 176 13.22 -1.64 -11.92
CA ILE A 176 12.92 -2.42 -10.70
C ILE A 176 11.71 -3.31 -10.97
N ASP A 177 11.89 -4.62 -10.80
CA ASP A 177 10.80 -5.58 -10.87
C ASP A 177 9.98 -5.59 -9.57
N SER A 178 8.65 -5.71 -9.68
CA SER A 178 7.80 -5.88 -8.50
C SER A 178 7.94 -7.29 -7.91
N ARG A 179 8.23 -7.36 -6.62
CA ARG A 179 8.41 -8.63 -5.88
C ARG A 179 7.38 -8.83 -4.78
N VAL A 180 6.49 -7.86 -4.62
CA VAL A 180 5.40 -7.89 -3.65
C VAL A 180 4.09 -7.93 -4.41
N VAL A 181 3.27 -8.95 -4.16
CA VAL A 181 1.94 -9.07 -4.76
C VAL A 181 0.89 -9.25 -3.68
N GLN A 182 -0.25 -8.60 -3.86
CA GLN A 182 -1.44 -8.75 -3.03
C GLN A 182 -2.59 -9.24 -3.89
N PHE A 183 -3.11 -10.41 -3.57
CA PHE A 183 -4.34 -10.89 -4.19
C PHE A 183 -5.55 -10.23 -3.55
N SER A 184 -6.46 -9.75 -4.38
CA SER A 184 -7.64 -8.97 -4.00
C SER A 184 -8.83 -9.26 -4.92
N GLY A 185 -9.80 -8.36 -4.95
CA GLY A 185 -11.03 -8.47 -5.73
C GLY A 185 -12.26 -8.24 -4.86
N GLY A 186 -13.31 -9.07 -5.01
CA GLY A 186 -14.36 -9.18 -4.02
C GLY A 186 -13.84 -9.85 -2.75
N GLU A 187 -13.74 -11.20 -2.78
CA GLU A 187 -13.03 -11.98 -1.77
C GLU A 187 -12.11 -12.99 -2.46
N PRO A 188 -10.79 -12.80 -2.46
CA PRO A 188 -9.88 -13.65 -3.22
C PRO A 188 -9.85 -15.11 -2.73
N THR A 189 -10.11 -15.34 -1.44
CA THR A 189 -10.04 -16.69 -0.85
C THR A 189 -11.15 -17.63 -1.33
N ILE A 190 -12.25 -17.10 -1.92
CA ILE A 190 -13.30 -17.93 -2.51
C ILE A 190 -13.00 -18.37 -3.94
N HIS A 191 -11.92 -17.87 -4.54
CA HIS A 191 -11.50 -18.33 -5.86
C HIS A 191 -11.10 -19.82 -5.78
N PRO A 192 -11.62 -20.70 -6.68
CA PRO A 192 -11.43 -22.15 -6.56
C PRO A 192 -9.95 -22.57 -6.57
N ASN A 193 -9.10 -21.85 -7.31
CA ASN A 193 -7.67 -22.12 -7.42
C ASN A 193 -6.81 -21.19 -6.55
N PHE A 194 -7.36 -20.62 -5.44
CA PHE A 194 -6.62 -19.63 -4.64
C PHE A 194 -5.25 -20.15 -4.16
N VAL A 195 -5.20 -21.39 -3.66
CA VAL A 195 -3.96 -21.99 -3.15
C VAL A 195 -2.94 -22.22 -4.27
N GLU A 196 -3.40 -22.67 -5.43
CA GLU A 196 -2.57 -22.87 -6.63
C GLU A 196 -2.02 -21.52 -7.17
N ILE A 197 -2.80 -20.44 -7.09
CA ILE A 197 -2.36 -19.09 -7.46
C ILE A 197 -1.26 -18.59 -6.53
N LEU A 198 -1.37 -18.85 -5.22
CA LEU A 198 -0.29 -18.52 -4.28
C LEU A 198 1.01 -19.27 -4.63
N ALA A 199 0.92 -20.56 -4.94
CA ALA A 199 2.06 -21.37 -5.36
C ALA A 199 2.68 -20.85 -6.66
N MET A 200 1.85 -20.51 -7.67
CA MET A 200 2.30 -19.89 -8.93
C MET A 200 3.07 -18.60 -8.68
N ALA A 201 2.57 -17.71 -7.84
CA ALA A 201 3.26 -16.46 -7.51
C ALA A 201 4.63 -16.73 -6.87
N LYS A 202 4.72 -17.71 -5.95
CA LYS A 202 5.96 -18.12 -5.32
C LYS A 202 6.97 -18.66 -6.34
N GLU A 203 6.53 -19.52 -7.26
CA GLU A 203 7.36 -20.06 -8.35
C GLU A 203 7.84 -18.97 -9.30
N MET A 204 7.04 -17.96 -9.58
CA MET A 204 7.41 -16.81 -10.40
C MET A 204 8.34 -15.82 -9.68
N GLY A 205 8.77 -16.11 -8.43
CA GLY A 205 9.79 -15.37 -7.70
C GLY A 205 9.29 -14.17 -6.92
N PHE A 206 8.00 -14.10 -6.60
CA PHE A 206 7.51 -13.13 -5.62
C PHE A 206 8.01 -13.51 -4.22
N THR A 207 8.64 -12.56 -3.54
CA THR A 207 9.25 -12.77 -2.22
C THR A 207 8.31 -12.43 -1.07
N HIS A 208 7.26 -11.66 -1.33
CA HIS A 208 6.23 -11.31 -0.38
C HIS A 208 4.85 -11.40 -1.03
N ILE A 209 4.09 -12.41 -0.62
CA ILE A 209 2.76 -12.72 -1.16
C ILE A 209 1.74 -12.40 -0.09
N GLN A 210 0.76 -11.55 -0.42
CA GLN A 210 -0.27 -11.06 0.47
C GLN A 210 -1.65 -11.40 -0.07
N ALA A 211 -2.67 -11.36 0.80
CA ALA A 211 -4.08 -11.41 0.41
C ALA A 211 -4.87 -10.38 1.21
N ALA A 212 -5.62 -9.53 0.51
CA ALA A 212 -6.64 -8.67 1.12
C ALA A 212 -7.92 -9.49 1.27
N THR A 213 -8.34 -9.78 2.50
CA THR A 213 -9.42 -10.72 2.77
C THR A 213 -10.32 -10.28 3.93
N ASN A 214 -11.58 -10.66 3.86
CA ASN A 214 -12.49 -10.58 5.01
C ASN A 214 -12.20 -11.64 6.08
N GLY A 215 -11.42 -12.67 5.76
CA GLY A 215 -10.92 -13.70 6.67
C GLY A 215 -11.90 -14.83 7.00
N ILE A 216 -13.14 -14.82 6.49
CA ILE A 216 -14.17 -15.79 6.89
C ILE A 216 -13.73 -17.24 6.65
N LEU A 217 -13.15 -17.55 5.48
CA LEU A 217 -12.66 -18.92 5.23
C LEU A 217 -11.50 -19.31 6.14
N MET A 218 -10.64 -18.37 6.48
CA MET A 218 -9.54 -18.62 7.43
C MET A 218 -10.04 -18.79 8.86
N ALA A 219 -11.07 -18.05 9.28
CA ALA A 219 -11.72 -18.26 10.58
C ALA A 219 -12.35 -19.64 10.69
N ASN A 220 -12.94 -20.13 9.60
CA ASN A 220 -13.66 -21.41 9.57
C ASN A 220 -12.72 -22.63 9.48
N SER A 221 -11.48 -22.46 8.98
CA SER A 221 -10.58 -23.60 8.77
C SER A 221 -9.10 -23.25 9.01
N LEU A 222 -8.54 -23.83 10.07
CA LEU A 222 -7.10 -23.80 10.33
C LEU A 222 -6.34 -24.55 9.22
N GLU A 223 -6.85 -25.68 8.73
CA GLU A 223 -6.24 -26.45 7.65
C GLU A 223 -6.08 -25.61 6.38
N PHE A 224 -7.16 -24.90 5.97
CA PHE A 224 -7.09 -23.99 4.82
C PHE A 224 -6.01 -22.92 5.03
N THR A 225 -5.95 -22.32 6.22
CA THR A 225 -4.95 -21.31 6.57
C THR A 225 -3.52 -21.85 6.48
N GLN A 226 -3.30 -23.09 6.95
CA GLN A 226 -2.00 -23.77 6.84
C GLN A 226 -1.62 -24.10 5.39
N ARG A 227 -2.58 -24.53 4.57
CA ARG A 227 -2.37 -24.77 3.13
C ARG A 227 -1.97 -23.49 2.41
N CYS A 228 -2.61 -22.36 2.71
CA CYS A 228 -2.21 -21.06 2.17
C CYS A 228 -0.78 -20.68 2.54
N LYS A 229 -0.37 -20.94 3.81
CA LYS A 229 1.02 -20.74 4.25
C LYS A 229 2.01 -21.60 3.47
N ALA A 230 1.73 -22.87 3.32
CA ALA A 230 2.58 -23.82 2.57
C ALA A 230 2.75 -23.39 1.11
N ALA A 231 1.69 -22.88 0.49
CA ALA A 231 1.70 -22.33 -0.88
C ALA A 231 2.44 -20.99 -1.01
N GLY A 232 2.81 -20.32 0.08
CA GLY A 232 3.66 -19.12 0.04
C GLY A 232 3.04 -17.86 0.63
N LEU A 233 1.80 -17.89 1.12
CA LEU A 233 1.18 -16.73 1.74
C LEU A 233 2.00 -16.25 2.95
N SER A 234 2.45 -15.01 2.91
CA SER A 234 3.28 -14.40 3.95
C SER A 234 2.48 -13.60 4.95
N THR A 235 1.49 -12.86 4.45
CA THR A 235 0.74 -11.87 5.23
C THR A 235 -0.69 -11.81 4.71
N ILE A 236 -1.65 -11.58 5.59
CA ILE A 236 -2.99 -11.16 5.19
C ILE A 236 -3.22 -9.70 5.58
N TYR A 237 -3.88 -8.96 4.69
CA TYR A 237 -4.49 -7.66 4.92
C TYR A 237 -5.93 -7.93 5.33
N LEU A 238 -6.12 -8.09 6.65
CA LEU A 238 -7.40 -8.45 7.24
C LEU A 238 -8.29 -7.23 7.39
N GLN A 239 -9.41 -7.21 6.72
CA GLN A 239 -10.46 -6.24 6.98
C GLN A 239 -10.85 -6.31 8.47
N PHE A 240 -10.67 -5.19 9.21
CA PHE A 240 -10.85 -5.13 10.68
C PHE A 240 -11.35 -3.74 11.08
N ASP A 241 -12.67 -3.50 11.02
CA ASP A 241 -13.26 -2.16 11.12
C ASP A 241 -13.59 -1.69 12.53
N GLY A 242 -13.61 -2.58 13.51
CA GLY A 242 -13.97 -2.26 14.88
C GLY A 242 -13.75 -3.41 15.84
N VAL A 243 -14.04 -3.15 17.12
CA VAL A 243 -13.93 -4.13 18.22
C VAL A 243 -15.31 -4.59 18.74
N SER A 244 -16.38 -4.27 18.01
CA SER A 244 -17.76 -4.61 18.36
C SER A 244 -18.62 -4.90 17.14
N ASP A 245 -19.60 -5.77 17.28
CA ASP A 245 -20.45 -6.21 16.17
C ASP A 245 -21.39 -5.15 15.62
N ASP A 246 -21.73 -4.11 16.39
CA ASP A 246 -22.54 -2.98 15.90
C ASP A 246 -21.82 -2.20 14.79
N VAL A 247 -20.50 -2.07 14.87
CA VAL A 247 -19.67 -1.51 13.80
C VAL A 247 -19.70 -2.41 12.57
N TYR A 248 -19.50 -3.72 12.74
CA TYR A 248 -19.54 -4.67 11.62
C TYR A 248 -20.91 -4.74 10.96
N MET A 249 -21.99 -4.68 11.72
CA MET A 249 -23.35 -4.59 11.15
C MET A 249 -23.51 -3.36 10.24
N LYS A 250 -23.01 -2.20 10.66
CA LYS A 250 -23.08 -0.97 9.86
C LYS A 250 -22.15 -0.97 8.63
N THR A 251 -20.96 -1.55 8.76
CA THR A 251 -19.93 -1.51 7.69
C THR A 251 -20.00 -2.72 6.77
N ARG A 252 -20.38 -3.90 7.28
CA ARG A 252 -20.30 -5.20 6.56
C ARG A 252 -21.62 -5.94 6.46
N GLY A 253 -22.63 -5.58 7.26
CA GLY A 253 -23.95 -6.20 7.26
C GLY A 253 -24.03 -7.51 8.06
N GLU A 254 -22.97 -7.91 8.74
CA GLU A 254 -22.89 -9.14 9.56
C GLU A 254 -22.10 -8.90 10.84
N ALA A 255 -22.39 -9.69 11.90
CA ALA A 255 -21.60 -9.77 13.13
C ALA A 255 -20.31 -10.56 12.85
N LEU A 256 -19.14 -9.90 12.94
CA LEU A 256 -17.88 -10.50 12.49
C LEU A 256 -16.75 -10.43 13.51
N PHE A 257 -16.90 -9.75 14.65
CA PHE A 257 -15.77 -9.53 15.56
C PHE A 257 -15.14 -10.83 16.06
N GLU A 258 -15.95 -11.79 16.52
CA GLU A 258 -15.45 -13.09 16.97
C GLU A 258 -14.71 -13.85 15.84
N LYS A 259 -15.24 -13.81 14.61
CA LYS A 259 -14.56 -14.39 13.43
C LYS A 259 -13.19 -13.73 13.19
N LYS A 260 -13.08 -12.40 13.36
CA LYS A 260 -11.80 -11.69 13.20
C LYS A 260 -10.76 -12.13 14.23
N MET A 261 -11.18 -12.31 15.48
CA MET A 261 -10.30 -12.84 16.52
C MET A 261 -9.85 -14.28 16.22
N LYS A 262 -10.76 -15.10 15.67
CA LYS A 262 -10.42 -16.47 15.24
C LYS A 262 -9.43 -16.51 14.06
N VAL A 263 -9.51 -15.54 13.13
CA VAL A 263 -8.50 -15.39 12.07
C VAL A 263 -7.11 -15.14 12.67
N ILE A 264 -6.99 -14.26 13.65
CA ILE A 264 -5.71 -13.96 14.31
C ILE A 264 -5.13 -15.22 14.96
N GLU A 265 -5.99 -16.01 15.64
CA GLU A 265 -5.60 -17.28 16.26
C GLU A 265 -5.06 -18.28 15.22
N HIS A 266 -5.81 -18.48 14.11
CA HIS A 266 -5.42 -19.42 13.05
C HIS A 266 -4.17 -18.94 12.30
N CYS A 267 -4.02 -17.64 12.07
CA CYS A 267 -2.82 -17.05 11.47
C CYS A 267 -1.59 -17.21 12.38
N ARG A 268 -1.77 -17.08 13.70
CA ARG A 268 -0.72 -17.36 14.70
C ARG A 268 -0.25 -18.80 14.59
N ALA A 269 -1.18 -19.75 14.60
CA ALA A 269 -0.87 -21.17 14.48
C ALA A 269 -0.20 -21.53 13.14
N ALA A 270 -0.61 -20.89 12.04
CA ALA A 270 -0.03 -21.07 10.72
C ALA A 270 1.24 -20.22 10.45
N GLN A 271 1.65 -19.36 11.38
CA GLN A 271 2.76 -18.42 11.20
C GLN A 271 2.58 -17.47 9.98
N ILE A 272 1.36 -17.01 9.75
CA ILE A 272 1.03 -15.95 8.79
C ILE A 272 0.94 -14.63 9.57
N LYS A 273 1.55 -13.56 9.05
CA LYS A 273 1.40 -12.22 9.61
C LYS A 273 0.07 -11.60 9.22
N VAL A 274 -0.45 -10.76 10.10
CA VAL A 274 -1.70 -10.04 9.90
C VAL A 274 -1.42 -8.54 9.90
N VAL A 275 -2.00 -7.82 8.95
CA VAL A 275 -2.11 -6.36 8.95
C VAL A 275 -3.61 -6.04 9.03
N PHE A 276 -4.02 -5.26 10.00
CA PHE A 276 -5.40 -4.79 10.08
C PHE A 276 -5.64 -3.71 9.02
N VAL A 277 -6.81 -3.75 8.40
CA VAL A 277 -7.21 -2.80 7.37
C VAL A 277 -8.60 -2.24 7.70
N PRO A 278 -8.68 -1.31 8.65
CA PRO A 278 -9.95 -0.65 8.98
C PRO A 278 -10.31 0.37 7.91
N THR A 279 -11.52 0.29 7.37
CA THR A 279 -12.14 1.39 6.65
C THR A 279 -12.73 2.36 7.66
N VAL A 280 -12.14 3.56 7.80
CA VAL A 280 -12.57 4.54 8.81
C VAL A 280 -13.64 5.46 8.22
N VAL A 281 -14.82 5.43 8.81
CA VAL A 281 -15.98 6.24 8.41
C VAL A 281 -16.43 7.08 9.61
N LYS A 282 -16.41 8.40 9.45
CA LYS A 282 -16.82 9.34 10.49
C LYS A 282 -18.24 9.04 11.01
N GLY A 283 -18.39 9.00 12.33
CA GLY A 283 -19.66 8.71 13.00
C GLY A 283 -20.05 7.21 12.99
N ILE A 284 -19.20 6.33 12.45
CA ILE A 284 -19.45 4.87 12.47
C ILE A 284 -18.43 4.17 13.36
N ASN A 285 -17.11 4.32 13.10
CA ASN A 285 -16.06 3.62 13.81
C ASN A 285 -14.85 4.50 14.19
N ASP A 286 -14.89 5.78 13.92
CA ASP A 286 -13.86 6.74 14.27
C ASP A 286 -13.64 6.89 15.78
N HIS A 287 -14.61 6.47 16.61
CA HIS A 287 -14.51 6.40 18.05
C HIS A 287 -13.79 5.14 18.60
N GLN A 288 -13.51 4.14 17.75
CA GLN A 288 -12.86 2.87 18.15
C GLN A 288 -11.39 2.74 17.66
N LEU A 289 -10.76 3.81 17.19
CA LEU A 289 -9.41 3.73 16.63
C LEU A 289 -8.37 3.31 17.67
N GLY A 290 -8.46 3.87 18.88
CA GLY A 290 -7.61 3.48 20.00
C GLY A 290 -7.80 2.02 20.41
N ASP A 291 -9.03 1.53 20.41
CA ASP A 291 -9.36 0.15 20.76
C ASP A 291 -8.84 -0.84 19.69
N ILE A 292 -9.00 -0.51 18.40
CA ILE A 292 -8.42 -1.30 17.30
C ILE A 292 -6.89 -1.37 17.45
N LEU A 293 -6.24 -0.23 17.75
CA LEU A 293 -4.79 -0.21 17.99
C LEU A 293 -4.42 -1.05 19.21
N ARG A 294 -5.23 -1.04 20.28
CA ARG A 294 -5.02 -1.89 21.46
C ARG A 294 -5.06 -3.37 21.11
N VAL A 295 -6.07 -3.81 20.33
CA VAL A 295 -6.15 -5.21 19.86
C VAL A 295 -4.90 -5.59 19.04
N ALA A 296 -4.37 -4.69 18.20
CA ALA A 296 -3.14 -4.94 17.46
C ALA A 296 -1.91 -5.07 18.36
N ILE A 297 -1.78 -4.20 19.38
CA ILE A 297 -0.73 -4.23 20.38
C ILE A 297 -0.79 -5.55 21.18
N ASP A 298 -1.97 -5.97 21.60
CA ASP A 298 -2.16 -7.20 22.39
C ASP A 298 -1.82 -8.46 21.57
N ASN A 299 -1.86 -8.37 20.25
CA ASN A 299 -1.56 -9.47 19.32
C ASN A 299 -0.30 -9.22 18.48
N VAL A 300 0.66 -8.40 18.95
CA VAL A 300 1.85 -7.99 18.18
C VAL A 300 2.77 -9.14 17.76
N ASP A 301 2.65 -10.30 18.38
CA ASP A 301 3.31 -11.55 17.96
C ASP A 301 2.87 -11.99 16.56
N THR A 302 1.65 -11.69 16.17
CA THR A 302 1.01 -12.07 14.89
C THR A 302 0.66 -10.87 14.05
N VAL A 303 0.09 -9.82 14.66
CA VAL A 303 -0.26 -8.56 14.00
C VAL A 303 0.99 -7.71 13.84
N SER A 304 1.37 -7.41 12.59
CA SER A 304 2.58 -6.65 12.26
C SER A 304 2.31 -5.18 11.94
N GLY A 305 1.04 -4.79 11.79
CA GLY A 305 0.68 -3.41 11.52
C GLY A 305 -0.81 -3.18 11.34
N ILE A 306 -1.15 -1.90 11.23
CA ILE A 306 -2.46 -1.41 10.84
C ILE A 306 -2.27 -0.49 9.65
N SER A 307 -3.06 -0.71 8.60
CA SER A 307 -3.18 0.16 7.43
C SER A 307 -4.56 0.80 7.46
N TRP A 308 -4.68 1.92 8.17
CA TRP A 308 -5.90 2.70 8.26
C TRP A 308 -6.30 3.23 6.89
N GLN A 309 -7.55 3.10 6.54
CA GLN A 309 -8.09 3.59 5.27
C GLN A 309 -9.25 4.57 5.52
N PRO A 310 -8.97 5.89 5.64
CA PRO A 310 -10.03 6.86 5.57
C PRO A 310 -10.92 6.60 4.36
N VAL A 311 -12.23 6.68 4.56
CA VAL A 311 -13.22 6.31 3.55
C VAL A 311 -13.01 7.08 2.24
N SER A 312 -13.02 6.36 1.13
CA SER A 312 -13.08 6.90 -0.23
C SER A 312 -14.50 6.70 -0.77
N PHE A 313 -15.09 7.74 -1.33
CA PHE A 313 -16.48 7.72 -1.84
C PHE A 313 -16.53 7.11 -3.25
N THR A 314 -16.11 5.84 -3.30
CA THR A 314 -15.99 5.01 -4.49
C THR A 314 -16.76 3.71 -4.27
N GLY A 315 -17.27 3.10 -5.34
CA GLY A 315 -18.02 1.85 -5.26
C GLY A 315 -19.42 2.04 -4.65
N ARG A 316 -19.73 1.31 -3.59
CA ARG A 316 -21.10 1.22 -3.02
C ARG A 316 -21.38 2.22 -1.91
N ILE A 317 -20.60 3.25 -1.72
CA ILE A 317 -20.85 4.27 -0.71
C ILE A 317 -21.62 5.45 -1.28
N SER A 318 -22.59 6.02 -0.48
CA SER A 318 -23.39 7.15 -0.91
C SER A 318 -22.59 8.44 -0.95
N ARG A 319 -22.62 9.16 -2.07
CA ARG A 319 -22.01 10.49 -2.23
C ARG A 319 -22.78 11.59 -1.49
N ARG A 320 -24.07 11.39 -1.19
CA ARG A 320 -24.91 12.41 -0.50
C ARG A 320 -24.45 12.70 0.93
N GLU A 321 -23.76 11.75 1.55
CA GLU A 321 -23.26 11.86 2.92
C GLU A 321 -21.77 12.28 2.97
N LEU A 322 -21.23 12.77 1.85
CA LEU A 322 -19.80 13.07 1.70
C LEU A 322 -19.28 14.02 2.78
N GLU A 323 -19.93 15.16 2.96
CA GLU A 323 -19.48 16.19 3.92
C GLU A 323 -19.53 15.70 5.37
N GLU A 324 -20.55 14.94 5.71
CA GLU A 324 -20.75 14.41 7.06
C GLU A 324 -19.78 13.28 7.39
N LYS A 325 -19.49 12.42 6.43
CA LYS A 325 -18.71 11.18 6.61
C LYS A 325 -17.26 11.26 6.14
N ARG A 326 -16.85 12.38 5.49
CA ARG A 326 -15.45 12.58 5.10
C ARG A 326 -14.54 12.51 6.31
N PHE A 327 -13.53 11.66 6.21
CA PHE A 327 -12.49 11.49 7.20
C PHE A 327 -11.14 11.52 6.49
N THR A 328 -10.22 12.34 6.96
CA THR A 328 -8.90 12.51 6.33
C THR A 328 -7.80 11.90 7.17
N GLN A 329 -6.57 11.86 6.65
CA GLN A 329 -5.41 11.40 7.43
C GLN A 329 -5.15 12.29 8.66
N ALA A 330 -5.46 13.58 8.57
CA ALA A 330 -5.28 14.48 9.71
C ALA A 330 -6.31 14.17 10.83
N ASP A 331 -7.57 13.93 10.47
CA ASP A 331 -8.59 13.50 11.44
C ASP A 331 -8.15 12.22 12.15
N LEU A 332 -7.57 11.26 11.39
CA LEU A 332 -7.06 10.01 11.94
C LEU A 332 -5.90 10.25 12.93
N ALA A 333 -4.93 11.09 12.56
CA ALA A 333 -3.78 11.38 13.42
C ALA A 333 -4.21 12.03 14.75
N HIS A 334 -5.13 13.01 14.68
CA HIS A 334 -5.68 13.66 15.86
C HIS A 334 -6.52 12.71 16.72
N ALA A 335 -7.40 11.91 16.11
CA ALA A 335 -8.23 10.95 16.84
C ALA A 335 -7.39 9.86 17.53
N LEU A 336 -6.34 9.35 16.88
CA LEU A 336 -5.41 8.40 17.51
C LEU A 336 -4.61 9.06 18.65
N ALA A 337 -4.19 10.31 18.50
CA ALA A 337 -3.53 11.04 19.58
C ALA A 337 -4.45 11.19 20.81
N GLU A 338 -5.69 11.59 20.59
CA GLU A 338 -6.69 11.74 21.65
C GLU A 338 -7.03 10.41 22.33
N GLN A 339 -7.31 9.36 21.55
CA GLN A 339 -7.78 8.07 22.07
C GLN A 339 -6.66 7.23 22.71
N THR A 340 -5.39 7.46 22.38
CA THR A 340 -4.27 6.66 22.89
C THR A 340 -3.46 7.37 23.96
N GLY A 341 -3.33 8.70 23.87
CA GLY A 341 -2.55 9.52 24.79
C GLY A 341 -1.03 9.35 24.72
N PHE A 342 -0.50 8.48 23.83
CA PHE A 342 0.94 8.26 23.66
C PHE A 342 1.46 8.52 22.24
N ILE A 343 0.57 8.77 21.28
CA ILE A 343 0.89 9.19 19.91
C ILE A 343 0.65 10.69 19.81
N ASP A 344 1.56 11.41 19.18
CA ASP A 344 1.40 12.84 18.88
C ASP A 344 1.09 13.02 17.39
N ALA A 345 0.00 13.76 17.08
CA ALA A 345 -0.48 13.94 15.72
C ALA A 345 0.53 14.66 14.81
N TYR A 346 1.33 15.57 15.36
CA TYR A 346 2.32 16.34 14.58
C TYR A 346 3.70 15.70 14.60
N ASN A 347 4.12 15.13 15.72
CA ASN A 347 5.50 14.69 15.89
C ASN A 347 5.74 13.23 15.52
N ASP A 348 4.68 12.39 15.53
CA ASP A 348 4.83 10.95 15.27
C ASP A 348 4.38 10.54 13.86
N TRP A 349 3.67 11.41 13.12
CA TRP A 349 3.17 11.10 11.79
C TRP A 349 4.05 11.68 10.70
N PHE A 350 4.57 10.80 9.83
CA PHE A 350 5.41 11.14 8.68
C PHE A 350 4.87 10.47 7.42
N PRO A 351 4.94 11.14 6.24
CA PRO A 351 4.61 10.49 4.97
C PRO A 351 5.45 9.24 4.77
N LEU A 352 4.89 8.20 4.17
CA LEU A 352 5.66 6.99 3.84
C LEU A 352 6.80 7.29 2.84
N SER A 353 6.70 8.36 2.06
CA SER A 353 7.81 8.87 1.24
C SER A 353 9.05 9.26 2.05
N SER A 354 8.89 9.53 3.34
CA SER A 354 10.02 9.89 4.22
C SER A 354 11.08 8.80 4.36
N VAL A 355 10.77 7.53 4.01
CA VAL A 355 11.75 6.44 3.97
C VAL A 355 12.57 6.39 2.66
N THR A 356 12.25 7.22 1.67
CA THR A 356 12.95 7.28 0.38
C THR A 356 14.47 7.45 0.51
N PRO A 357 15.00 8.30 1.42
CA PRO A 357 16.45 8.42 1.66
C PRO A 357 17.15 7.09 1.98
N PHE A 358 16.51 6.23 2.76
CA PHE A 358 17.06 4.88 3.05
C PHE A 358 17.18 4.03 1.79
N SER A 359 16.17 4.01 0.95
CA SER A 359 16.23 3.25 -0.30
C SER A 359 17.29 3.79 -1.25
N LYS A 360 17.46 5.12 -1.32
CA LYS A 360 18.54 5.77 -2.08
C LYS A 360 19.92 5.35 -1.52
N LEU A 361 20.09 5.38 -0.20
CA LEU A 361 21.33 4.99 0.45
C LEU A 361 21.67 3.50 0.18
N ILE A 362 20.68 2.61 0.31
CA ILE A 362 20.86 1.19 0.00
C ILE A 362 21.22 1.01 -1.48
N SER A 363 20.55 1.73 -2.39
CA SER A 363 20.87 1.71 -3.82
C SER A 363 22.31 2.15 -4.11
N ALA A 364 22.79 3.18 -3.42
CA ALA A 364 24.17 3.67 -3.54
C ALA A 364 25.19 2.65 -3.00
N ILE A 365 24.89 2.00 -1.88
CA ILE A 365 25.76 0.98 -1.26
C ILE A 365 25.82 -0.28 -2.11
N GLU A 366 24.68 -0.70 -2.69
CA GLU A 366 24.59 -1.91 -3.52
C GLU A 366 24.99 -1.69 -4.98
N GLY A 367 25.05 -0.42 -5.42
CA GLY A 367 25.36 -0.07 -6.82
C GLY A 367 24.27 -0.47 -7.81
N ARG A 368 23.04 -0.68 -7.33
CA ARG A 368 21.85 -1.01 -8.13
C ARG A 368 20.59 -0.39 -7.52
N PRO A 369 19.57 -0.05 -8.33
CA PRO A 369 18.31 0.44 -7.79
C PRO A 369 17.62 -0.63 -6.93
N VAL A 370 17.05 -0.21 -5.80
CA VAL A 370 16.21 -1.04 -4.92
C VAL A 370 14.79 -0.46 -4.85
N PRO A 371 13.78 -1.29 -4.50
CA PRO A 371 12.43 -0.79 -4.30
C PRO A 371 12.38 0.35 -3.29
N THR A 372 11.62 1.39 -3.61
CA THR A 372 11.44 2.55 -2.72
C THR A 372 9.97 2.97 -2.66
N ILE A 373 9.60 3.69 -1.61
CA ILE A 373 8.25 4.23 -1.42
C ILE A 373 8.31 5.74 -1.73
N SER A 374 8.36 6.08 -3.01
CA SER A 374 8.38 7.46 -3.51
C SER A 374 6.99 8.02 -3.77
N ALA A 375 5.99 7.59 -3.00
CA ALA A 375 4.62 8.08 -3.13
C ALA A 375 4.52 9.59 -2.87
N HIS A 376 3.48 10.22 -3.43
CA HIS A 376 3.15 11.59 -3.07
C HIS A 376 2.98 11.72 -1.54
N PRO A 377 3.49 12.78 -0.90
CA PRO A 377 3.46 12.92 0.56
C PRO A 377 2.06 12.78 1.18
N HIS A 378 1.01 13.21 0.48
CA HIS A 378 -0.37 13.15 0.96
C HIS A 378 -1.09 11.81 0.66
N CYS A 379 -0.41 10.82 0.07
CA CYS A 379 -1.03 9.51 -0.18
C CYS A 379 -1.10 8.66 1.08
N SER A 380 -0.07 8.73 1.91
CA SER A 380 0.06 7.87 3.08
C SER A 380 0.98 8.48 4.12
N SER A 381 0.67 8.23 5.38
CA SER A 381 1.51 8.65 6.51
C SER A 381 1.44 7.61 7.63
N GLY A 382 2.40 7.63 8.53
CA GLY A 382 2.40 6.70 9.65
C GLY A 382 3.60 6.82 10.55
N THR A 383 3.65 5.92 11.51
CA THR A 383 4.74 5.75 12.47
C THR A 383 4.99 4.27 12.75
N TYR A 384 6.15 3.95 13.31
CA TYR A 384 6.43 2.65 13.89
C TYR A 384 6.36 2.72 15.41
N LEU A 385 5.63 1.77 15.98
CA LEU A 385 5.56 1.58 17.42
C LEU A 385 6.47 0.42 17.83
N PHE A 386 7.25 0.60 18.87
CA PHE A 386 7.98 -0.46 19.55
C PHE A 386 7.12 -0.94 20.71
N VAL A 387 6.66 -2.18 20.65
CA VAL A 387 5.71 -2.79 21.58
C VAL A 387 6.41 -3.84 22.40
N ASP A 388 6.38 -3.70 23.74
CA ASP A 388 6.88 -4.73 24.66
C ASP A 388 5.91 -5.93 24.69
N GLU A 389 6.42 -7.11 24.37
CA GLU A 389 5.62 -8.35 24.35
C GLU A 389 5.09 -8.75 25.73
N LYS A 390 5.73 -8.31 26.83
CA LYS A 390 5.38 -8.72 28.20
C LYS A 390 4.28 -7.84 28.79
N ASN A 391 4.45 -6.51 28.72
CA ASN A 391 3.54 -5.56 29.36
C ASN A 391 2.65 -4.80 28.37
N ARG A 392 2.82 -5.06 27.07
CA ARG A 392 2.04 -4.45 25.98
C ARG A 392 2.13 -2.91 25.92
N LYS A 393 3.21 -2.34 26.49
CA LYS A 393 3.51 -0.92 26.36
C LYS A 393 4.05 -0.63 24.96
N ALA A 394 3.48 0.36 24.29
CA ALA A 394 3.89 0.82 22.97
C ALA A 394 4.58 2.18 23.08
N ILE A 395 5.65 2.38 22.30
CA ILE A 395 6.44 3.61 22.26
C ILE A 395 6.67 3.96 20.78
N PRO A 396 6.23 5.15 20.29
CA PRO A 396 6.58 5.61 18.94
C PRO A 396 8.09 5.76 18.75
N VAL A 397 8.60 5.38 17.58
CA VAL A 397 10.04 5.47 17.25
C VAL A 397 10.58 6.89 17.37
N THR A 398 9.77 7.87 17.10
CA THR A 398 10.05 9.31 17.17
C THR A 398 10.35 9.82 18.57
N GLN A 399 9.93 9.11 19.61
CA GLN A 399 10.25 9.50 21.00
C GLN A 399 11.73 9.27 21.35
N PHE A 400 12.38 8.28 20.74
CA PHE A 400 13.78 7.96 21.02
C PHE A 400 14.71 8.10 19.79
N VAL A 401 14.17 8.51 18.65
CA VAL A 401 14.93 8.83 17.45
C VAL A 401 14.55 10.22 16.97
N ASP A 402 15.53 11.10 16.78
CA ASP A 402 15.33 12.34 16.04
C ASP A 402 15.19 11.99 14.55
N TYR A 403 13.96 11.60 14.17
CA TYR A 403 13.66 11.08 12.85
C TYR A 403 13.95 12.09 11.73
N PRO A 404 13.56 13.39 11.83
CA PRO A 404 13.88 14.40 10.83
C PRO A 404 15.38 14.53 10.59
N ALA A 405 16.17 14.75 11.63
CA ALA A 405 17.61 14.93 11.51
C ALA A 405 18.30 13.65 11.00
N MET A 406 17.85 12.47 11.42
CA MET A 406 18.35 11.20 10.89
C MET A 406 18.11 11.06 9.39
N MET A 407 16.91 11.41 8.90
CA MET A 407 16.60 11.30 7.47
C MET A 407 17.40 12.27 6.61
N GLN A 408 17.68 13.48 7.10
CA GLN A 408 18.56 14.43 6.42
C GLN A 408 19.98 13.85 6.27
N ASP A 409 20.55 13.29 7.33
CA ASP A 409 21.86 12.63 7.26
C ASP A 409 21.86 11.44 6.30
N VAL A 410 20.80 10.62 6.30
CA VAL A 410 20.66 9.50 5.37
C VAL A 410 20.60 9.98 3.92
N GLU A 411 19.88 11.07 3.63
CA GLU A 411 19.84 11.67 2.28
C GLU A 411 21.22 12.19 1.87
N GLU A 412 21.97 12.86 2.75
CA GLU A 412 23.34 13.28 2.48
C GLU A 412 24.29 12.09 2.23
N LEU A 413 24.16 11.03 3.04
CA LEU A 413 24.93 9.80 2.89
C LEU A 413 24.63 9.10 1.55
N SER A 414 23.39 9.14 1.09
CA SER A 414 23.00 8.53 -0.18
C SER A 414 23.68 9.13 -1.41
N ARG A 415 24.11 10.39 -1.31
CA ARG A 415 24.81 11.13 -2.38
C ARG A 415 26.31 10.86 -2.42
N LYS A 416 26.86 10.20 -1.39
CA LYS A 416 28.31 9.91 -1.32
C LYS A 416 28.67 8.71 -2.20
N LYS A 417 29.97 8.62 -2.54
CA LYS A 417 30.51 7.50 -3.30
C LYS A 417 30.72 6.26 -2.40
N TRP A 418 30.10 5.13 -2.76
CA TRP A 418 30.14 3.88 -1.99
C TRP A 418 30.91 2.77 -2.72
N THR A 419 32.18 3.06 -3.11
CA THR A 419 33.05 2.11 -3.83
C THR A 419 34.43 2.02 -3.19
N GLY A 420 35.06 0.84 -3.21
CA GLY A 420 36.42 0.63 -2.71
C GLY A 420 36.62 1.12 -1.26
N LEU A 421 37.74 1.81 -1.00
CA LEU A 421 38.07 2.33 0.33
C LEU A 421 37.05 3.36 0.86
N SER A 422 36.39 4.11 -0.05
CA SER A 422 35.37 5.07 0.36
C SER A 422 34.16 4.40 0.99
N LYS A 423 33.85 3.15 0.65
CA LYS A 423 32.76 2.38 1.28
C LYS A 423 33.03 2.12 2.76
N LEU A 424 34.27 1.73 3.12
CA LEU A 424 34.66 1.49 4.52
C LEU A 424 34.64 2.78 5.35
N TYR A 425 35.24 3.86 4.80
CA TYR A 425 35.26 5.15 5.47
C TYR A 425 33.84 5.72 5.67
N ASN A 426 33.03 5.74 4.61
CA ASN A 426 31.67 6.26 4.67
C ASN A 426 30.78 5.37 5.56
N GLY A 427 31.01 4.05 5.61
CA GLY A 427 30.28 3.14 6.49
C GLY A 427 30.51 3.43 7.97
N SER A 428 31.79 3.61 8.39
CA SER A 428 32.11 3.96 9.77
C SER A 428 31.57 5.33 10.16
N LYS A 429 31.68 6.29 9.25
CA LYS A 429 31.15 7.65 9.48
C LYS A 429 29.63 7.64 9.57
N ALA A 430 28.94 6.93 8.66
CA ALA A 430 27.49 6.80 8.66
C ALA A 430 26.97 6.23 9.98
N TRP A 431 27.65 5.22 10.54
CA TRP A 431 27.27 4.64 11.82
C TRP A 431 27.34 5.69 12.96
N LEU A 432 28.40 6.51 13.01
CA LEU A 432 28.56 7.57 14.01
C LEU A 432 27.53 8.70 13.80
N ASP A 433 27.34 9.12 12.56
CA ASP A 433 26.41 10.19 12.20
C ASP A 433 24.97 9.80 12.56
N LEU A 434 24.54 8.58 12.26
CA LEU A 434 23.19 8.10 12.57
C LEU A 434 23.00 7.81 14.07
N LYS A 435 24.04 7.35 14.78
CA LYS A 435 23.96 7.06 16.21
C LYS A 435 23.63 8.30 17.05
N ARG A 436 24.08 9.49 16.64
CA ARG A 436 23.82 10.75 17.37
C ARG A 436 22.33 11.12 17.47
N HIS A 437 21.50 10.60 16.54
CA HIS A 437 20.07 10.82 16.53
C HIS A 437 19.28 9.83 17.38
N PHE A 438 19.96 8.81 17.94
CA PHE A 438 19.36 7.81 18.80
C PHE A 438 19.54 8.22 20.28
N LYS A 439 18.43 8.51 20.96
CA LYS A 439 18.37 8.93 22.36
C LYS A 439 18.25 7.70 23.25
N ALA A 440 19.39 7.14 23.67
CA ALA A 440 19.44 5.88 24.40
C ALA A 440 18.66 5.92 25.73
N GLU A 441 18.61 7.08 26.37
CA GLU A 441 17.89 7.32 27.64
C GLU A 441 16.36 7.29 27.50
N LEU A 442 15.84 7.52 26.29
CA LEU A 442 14.41 7.48 25.97
C LEU A 442 14.02 6.18 25.27
N ALA A 443 15.01 5.41 24.83
CA ALA A 443 14.77 4.17 24.11
C ALA A 443 14.17 3.08 25.01
N PRO A 444 13.42 2.13 24.45
CA PRO A 444 12.95 0.96 25.16
C PRO A 444 14.10 0.24 25.90
N PRO A 445 13.88 -0.27 27.13
CA PRO A 445 14.91 -0.98 27.88
C PRO A 445 15.55 -2.12 27.07
N GLY A 446 16.89 -2.12 27.00
CA GLY A 446 17.65 -3.12 26.23
C GLY A 446 17.75 -2.86 24.73
N LEU A 447 17.12 -1.81 24.19
CA LEU A 447 17.29 -1.38 22.80
C LEU A 447 18.55 -0.53 22.67
N THR A 448 19.62 -1.09 22.14
CA THR A 448 20.81 -0.34 21.72
C THR A 448 20.64 0.18 20.29
N PHE A 449 21.47 1.15 19.91
CA PHE A 449 21.47 1.64 18.52
C PHE A 449 21.75 0.53 17.49
N GLU A 450 22.60 -0.44 17.81
CA GLU A 450 22.87 -1.60 16.95
C GLU A 450 21.63 -2.48 16.77
N LYS A 451 20.93 -2.80 17.88
CA LYS A 451 19.68 -3.56 17.83
C LYS A 451 18.59 -2.80 17.05
N PHE A 452 18.53 -1.48 17.21
CA PHE A 452 17.63 -0.63 16.43
C PHE A 452 17.92 -0.73 14.91
N LEU A 453 19.19 -0.59 14.51
CA LEU A 453 19.56 -0.74 13.09
C LEU A 453 19.26 -2.14 12.56
N ASN A 454 19.57 -3.19 13.33
CA ASN A 454 19.25 -4.56 12.95
C ASN A 454 17.75 -4.78 12.80
N THR A 455 16.93 -4.15 13.65
CA THR A 455 15.47 -4.20 13.54
C THR A 455 15.00 -3.57 12.22
N ILE A 456 15.52 -2.39 11.86
CA ILE A 456 15.20 -1.72 10.59
C ILE A 456 15.67 -2.57 9.39
N GLN A 457 16.89 -3.11 9.44
CA GLN A 457 17.40 -4.00 8.38
C GLN A 457 16.58 -5.28 8.27
N GLY A 458 16.09 -5.81 9.38
CA GLY A 458 15.23 -6.99 9.44
C GLY A 458 13.85 -6.79 8.79
N MET A 459 13.37 -5.53 8.71
CA MET A 459 12.15 -5.19 7.95
C MET A 459 12.35 -5.39 6.45
N THR A 460 13.57 -5.16 5.95
CA THR A 460 13.93 -5.33 4.53
C THR A 460 14.58 -6.69 4.23
N ASN A 461 15.21 -7.32 5.23
CA ASN A 461 15.91 -8.60 5.11
C ASN A 461 15.57 -9.54 6.26
N LYS A 462 14.66 -10.48 6.00
CA LYS A 462 14.14 -11.46 6.99
C LYS A 462 15.23 -12.34 7.64
N LYS A 463 16.41 -12.48 7.05
CA LYS A 463 17.53 -13.25 7.64
C LYS A 463 18.17 -12.50 8.80
N LEU A 464 18.30 -11.18 8.72
CA LEU A 464 18.95 -10.35 9.73
C LEU A 464 18.06 -10.04 10.95
N GLY A 465 16.73 -9.95 10.78
CA GLY A 465 15.80 -9.59 11.85
C GLY A 465 15.60 -10.65 12.95
N ARG A 466 16.14 -11.86 12.80
CA ARG A 466 16.01 -12.95 13.78
C ARG A 466 17.28 -13.21 14.59
N GLU A 467 18.44 -12.82 14.11
CA GLU A 467 19.73 -13.19 14.70
C GLU A 467 20.19 -12.27 15.84
N GLY A 468 19.50 -11.16 16.11
CA GLY A 468 19.87 -10.22 17.17
C GLY A 468 19.02 -10.28 18.44
N MET A 469 18.11 -11.24 18.58
CA MET A 469 17.27 -11.39 19.77
C MET A 469 17.89 -12.39 20.75
N ASP A 470 18.75 -11.91 21.62
CA ASP A 470 19.39 -12.68 22.70
C ASP A 470 18.45 -13.01 23.88
N GLY A 471 17.13 -12.99 23.66
CA GLY A 471 16.12 -13.26 24.71
C GLY A 471 15.92 -12.14 25.74
N THR A 472 16.80 -11.14 25.76
CA THR A 472 16.69 -9.99 26.69
C THR A 472 15.86 -8.84 26.09
N PHE A 473 15.77 -8.76 24.76
CA PHE A 473 14.99 -7.75 24.04
C PHE A 473 13.62 -8.31 23.66
N THR A 474 12.58 -7.79 24.30
CA THR A 474 11.19 -8.29 24.17
C THR A 474 10.30 -7.37 23.35
N TYR A 475 10.85 -6.43 22.61
CA TYR A 475 10.06 -5.50 21.80
C TYR A 475 9.87 -5.98 20.37
N ARG A 476 8.65 -5.78 19.86
CA ARG A 476 8.32 -5.96 18.44
C ARG A 476 7.91 -4.64 17.82
N THR A 477 8.12 -4.52 16.51
CA THR A 477 7.65 -3.38 15.74
C THR A 477 6.23 -3.61 15.26
N LEU A 478 5.40 -2.58 15.39
CA LEU A 478 4.04 -2.51 14.85
C LEU A 478 3.95 -1.28 13.94
N LEU A 479 3.68 -1.47 12.66
CA LEU A 479 3.43 -0.36 11.74
C LEU A 479 2.03 0.23 12.02
N CYS A 480 1.96 1.52 12.26
CA CYS A 480 0.71 2.27 12.35
C CYS A 480 0.69 3.29 11.22
N ALA A 481 0.04 2.97 10.11
CA ALA A 481 0.06 3.80 8.91
C ALA A 481 -1.33 3.99 8.31
N ALA A 482 -1.53 5.13 7.66
CA ALA A 482 -2.76 5.48 6.96
C ALA A 482 -2.52 5.57 5.45
N MET A 483 -3.51 5.17 4.67
CA MET A 483 -3.57 5.37 3.22
C MET A 483 -4.89 6.03 2.86
N HIS A 484 -4.82 7.24 2.30
CA HIS A 484 -6.01 7.98 1.86
C HIS A 484 -6.16 7.83 0.36
N PHE A 485 -6.91 6.83 -0.07
CA PHE A 485 -7.26 6.63 -1.46
C PHE A 485 -8.19 7.73 -1.96
N MET A 486 -7.98 8.12 -3.23
CA MET A 486 -8.78 9.20 -3.83
C MET A 486 -10.11 8.69 -4.37
N ASP A 487 -11.09 9.55 -4.32
CA ASP A 487 -12.35 9.49 -5.08
C ASP A 487 -12.45 10.67 -6.05
N HIS A 488 -13.55 10.80 -6.79
CA HIS A 488 -13.73 11.89 -7.76
C HIS A 488 -13.68 13.28 -7.12
N HIS A 489 -13.99 13.41 -5.82
CA HIS A 489 -14.05 14.69 -5.13
C HIS A 489 -12.66 15.23 -4.76
N ASN A 490 -11.72 14.32 -4.44
CA ASN A 490 -10.36 14.67 -4.03
C ASN A 490 -9.27 14.13 -4.97
N PHE A 491 -9.65 13.79 -6.22
CA PHE A 491 -8.72 13.24 -7.19
C PHE A 491 -7.66 14.27 -7.57
N ASP A 492 -6.41 13.84 -7.58
CA ASP A 492 -5.25 14.66 -7.92
C ASP A 492 -4.31 13.88 -8.83
N VAL A 493 -4.07 14.41 -10.03
CA VAL A 493 -3.24 13.79 -11.07
C VAL A 493 -1.76 13.73 -10.63
N GLU A 494 -1.29 14.69 -9.84
CA GLU A 494 0.08 14.67 -9.33
C GLU A 494 0.31 13.51 -8.35
N ARG A 495 -0.72 13.15 -7.56
CA ARG A 495 -0.69 11.95 -6.72
C ARG A 495 -0.70 10.66 -7.57
N VAL A 496 -1.44 10.64 -8.67
CA VAL A 496 -1.46 9.49 -9.60
C VAL A 496 -0.10 9.24 -10.21
N LYS A 497 0.57 10.27 -10.70
CA LYS A 497 1.91 10.18 -11.30
C LYS A 497 2.95 9.55 -10.36
N ARG A 498 2.75 9.69 -9.05
CA ARG A 498 3.64 9.20 -7.97
C ARG A 498 3.09 7.99 -7.24
N CYS A 499 2.09 7.30 -7.79
CA CYS A 499 1.51 6.14 -7.15
C CYS A 499 2.49 4.97 -7.12
N VAL A 500 2.65 4.33 -5.96
CA VAL A 500 3.51 3.14 -5.76
C VAL A 500 2.71 1.85 -5.61
N ILE A 501 1.37 1.93 -5.64
CA ILE A 501 0.46 0.79 -5.56
C ILE A 501 -0.27 0.65 -6.90
N HIS A 502 -0.15 -0.50 -7.53
CA HIS A 502 -0.71 -0.72 -8.87
C HIS A 502 -1.61 -1.96 -8.90
N TYR A 503 -2.59 -1.95 -9.81
CA TYR A 503 -3.28 -3.16 -10.25
C TYR A 503 -2.60 -3.70 -11.50
N ALA A 504 -2.30 -4.99 -11.50
CA ALA A 504 -1.99 -5.69 -12.75
C ALA A 504 -3.29 -6.22 -13.36
N ALA A 505 -3.48 -6.01 -14.66
CA ALA A 505 -4.67 -6.41 -15.38
C ALA A 505 -4.36 -7.48 -16.44
N PRO A 506 -5.37 -8.27 -16.89
CA PRO A 506 -5.17 -9.32 -17.88
C PRO A 506 -4.68 -8.83 -19.24
N ASP A 507 -4.82 -7.52 -19.53
CA ASP A 507 -4.23 -6.88 -20.73
C ASP A 507 -2.70 -6.66 -20.63
N GLY A 508 -2.06 -7.11 -19.54
CA GLY A 508 -0.64 -6.96 -19.27
C GLY A 508 -0.21 -5.57 -18.79
N LYS A 509 -1.16 -4.64 -18.57
CA LYS A 509 -0.86 -3.29 -18.09
C LYS A 509 -0.92 -3.19 -16.57
N LEU A 510 -0.26 -2.17 -16.05
CA LEU A 510 -0.25 -1.81 -14.63
C LEU A 510 -0.96 -0.46 -14.46
N TYR A 511 -2.00 -0.44 -13.64
CA TYR A 511 -2.80 0.76 -13.39
C TYR A 511 -2.59 1.26 -11.96
N PRO A 512 -2.26 2.55 -11.75
CA PRO A 512 -2.23 3.12 -10.40
C PRO A 512 -3.54 2.88 -9.64
N PHE A 513 -3.45 2.59 -8.36
CA PHE A 513 -4.58 2.16 -7.53
C PHE A 513 -5.79 3.10 -7.64
N CYS A 514 -5.57 4.42 -7.45
CA CYS A 514 -6.67 5.37 -7.48
C CYS A 514 -7.23 5.56 -8.89
N THR A 515 -6.40 5.48 -9.94
CA THR A 515 -6.89 5.55 -11.32
C THR A 515 -7.75 4.33 -11.65
N TYR A 516 -7.32 3.13 -11.24
CA TYR A 516 -8.07 1.90 -11.50
C TYR A 516 -9.46 1.92 -10.85
N ASN A 517 -9.57 2.43 -9.63
CA ASN A 517 -10.80 2.38 -8.84
C ASN A 517 -11.68 3.62 -8.97
N SER A 518 -11.08 4.79 -9.06
CA SER A 518 -11.79 6.09 -9.01
C SER A 518 -11.48 6.98 -10.21
N GLY A 519 -10.61 6.55 -11.09
CA GLY A 519 -10.30 7.25 -12.34
C GLY A 519 -11.35 6.99 -13.41
N PRO A 520 -11.07 7.38 -14.65
CA PRO A 520 -12.00 7.13 -15.75
C PRO A 520 -12.21 5.62 -15.94
N THR A 521 -13.19 5.08 -15.26
CA THR A 521 -13.83 3.75 -15.41
C THR A 521 -12.93 2.54 -15.75
N TYR A 522 -11.66 2.55 -15.35
CA TYR A 522 -10.74 1.47 -15.74
C TYR A 522 -11.13 0.11 -15.17
N ARG A 523 -11.51 0.02 -13.88
CA ARG A 523 -11.96 -1.23 -13.29
C ARG A 523 -13.11 -1.84 -14.08
N GLU A 524 -14.17 -1.09 -14.29
CA GLU A 524 -15.36 -1.57 -15.01
C GLU A 524 -15.03 -1.97 -16.44
N LYS A 525 -14.21 -1.17 -17.14
CA LYS A 525 -13.79 -1.44 -18.52
C LYS A 525 -12.99 -2.75 -18.63
N ILE A 526 -12.01 -2.93 -17.76
CA ILE A 526 -11.16 -4.13 -17.72
C ILE A 526 -11.99 -5.36 -17.31
N GLU A 527 -12.76 -5.25 -16.25
CA GLU A 527 -13.59 -6.35 -15.79
C GLU A 527 -14.60 -6.80 -16.85
N LYS A 528 -15.27 -5.86 -17.55
CA LYS A 528 -16.18 -6.19 -18.65
C LYS A 528 -15.46 -6.86 -19.83
N GLN A 529 -14.28 -6.36 -20.19
CA GLN A 529 -13.51 -6.91 -21.31
C GLN A 529 -13.10 -8.37 -21.07
N PHE A 530 -12.76 -8.71 -19.83
CA PHE A 530 -12.31 -10.04 -19.42
C PHE A 530 -13.36 -10.80 -18.60
N SER A 531 -14.63 -10.39 -18.68
CA SER A 531 -15.73 -11.07 -18.00
C SER A 531 -16.07 -12.39 -18.66
N ILE A 532 -16.58 -13.32 -17.86
CA ILE A 532 -17.09 -14.60 -18.35
C ILE A 532 -18.53 -14.39 -18.84
N PRO A 533 -18.87 -14.75 -20.11
CA PRO A 533 -20.24 -14.72 -20.58
C PRO A 533 -21.18 -15.52 -19.69
N PHE A 534 -22.41 -15.03 -19.52
CA PHE A 534 -23.40 -15.64 -18.61
C PHE A 534 -23.67 -17.13 -18.92
N GLU A 535 -23.74 -17.50 -20.19
CA GLU A 535 -23.92 -18.89 -20.65
C GLU A 535 -22.80 -19.81 -20.12
N LYS A 536 -21.54 -19.38 -20.18
CA LYS A 536 -20.39 -20.11 -19.64
C LYS A 536 -20.35 -20.14 -18.10
N GLN A 537 -21.01 -19.17 -17.44
CA GLN A 537 -21.15 -19.19 -15.99
C GLN A 537 -22.02 -20.36 -15.53
N LEU A 538 -23.12 -20.62 -16.24
CA LEU A 538 -24.01 -21.75 -15.92
C LEU A 538 -23.31 -23.10 -16.05
N GLU A 539 -22.44 -23.27 -17.04
CA GLU A 539 -21.62 -24.47 -17.22
C GLU A 539 -20.58 -24.65 -16.09
N ARG A 540 -19.94 -23.53 -15.69
CA ARG A 540 -18.83 -23.54 -14.72
C ARG A 540 -19.29 -23.81 -13.28
N PHE A 541 -20.50 -23.40 -12.91
CA PHE A 541 -21.01 -23.51 -11.54
C PHE A 541 -21.99 -24.66 -11.35
N ASN A 542 -22.25 -25.52 -12.37
CA ASN A 542 -23.13 -26.69 -12.27
C ASN A 542 -24.35 -26.43 -11.35
N PHE A 543 -25.20 -25.47 -11.72
CA PHE A 543 -26.38 -25.09 -10.93
C PHE A 543 -27.44 -26.20 -10.77
N THR A 544 -27.11 -27.45 -11.13
CA THR A 544 -27.99 -28.64 -11.00
C THR A 544 -28.05 -29.20 -9.58
N GLN A 545 -27.38 -28.58 -8.59
CA GLN A 545 -27.43 -29.03 -7.18
C GLN A 545 -27.80 -27.91 -6.20
N ILE A 546 -28.71 -27.03 -6.53
CA ILE A 546 -29.47 -26.33 -5.49
C ILE A 546 -30.77 -27.08 -5.28
N GLU A 547 -30.74 -28.12 -4.45
CA GLU A 547 -31.94 -28.60 -3.82
C GLU A 547 -32.52 -27.45 -2.99
N LYS A 548 -33.75 -27.08 -3.31
CA LYS A 548 -34.52 -26.11 -2.54
C LYS A 548 -34.67 -26.65 -1.09
N PRO A 549 -34.62 -25.73 -0.10
CA PRO A 549 -34.83 -26.09 1.30
C PRO A 549 -36.18 -26.69 1.57
#